data_00317048b84584adb428b77ff65755a8
#
_entry.id   00317048b84584adb428b77ff65755a8
#
_cell.length_a   1.000
_cell.length_b   1.000
_cell.length_c   1.000
_cell.angle_alpha   90.00
_cell.angle_beta   90.00
_cell.angle_gamma   90.00
#
_symmetry.space_group_name_H-M   'P 1'
#
loop_
_entity.id
_entity.type
_entity.pdbx_description
1 polymer ?
#
loop_
_entity_poly.entity_id
_entity_poly.type
_entity_poly.pdbx_seq_one_letter_code
_entity_poly.pdbx_strand_id
1 'polypeptide(L)'
;MKILAIETSCDETALAILNVKGGFKNPSITTMSHQVASQIALHTQYGGVFPMMAKREHARNIIPLFKKTLEQSFLDIKQINKEQKGDPKLNKKITEILAREPELLE
;
A
#
# COMPACT_ATOMS: atom_id res chain seq x y z
N MET A 1 -9.39 -13.52 4.38
CA MET A 1 -9.59 -12.40 3.42
C MET A 1 -8.45 -11.42 3.56
N LYS A 2 -7.88 -11.00 2.45
CA LYS A 2 -6.85 -9.97 2.43
C LYS A 2 -7.45 -8.65 1.93
N ILE A 3 -7.11 -7.57 2.60
CA ILE A 3 -7.63 -6.24 2.30
C ILE A 3 -6.46 -5.29 2.05
N LEU A 4 -6.48 -4.61 0.91
CA LEU A 4 -5.62 -3.45 0.65
C LEU A 4 -6.39 -2.19 1.03
N ALA A 5 -5.88 -1.44 1.98
CA ALA A 5 -6.42 -0.17 2.41
C ALA A 5 -5.55 0.97 1.89
N ILE A 6 -6.16 1.98 1.32
CA ILE A 6 -5.48 3.16 0.77
C ILE A 6 -6.10 4.41 1.36
N GLU A 7 -5.26 5.30 1.90
CA GLU A 7 -5.65 6.58 2.47
C GLU A 7 -4.82 7.69 1.82
N THR A 8 -5.49 8.65 1.18
CA THR A 8 -4.85 9.76 0.46
C THR A 8 -5.49 11.11 0.81
N SER A 9 -5.88 11.29 2.06
CA SER A 9 -6.40 12.58 2.50
C SER A 9 -5.29 13.51 2.97
N CYS A 10 -5.53 14.81 2.87
CA CYS A 10 -4.68 15.88 3.40
C CYS A 10 -3.20 15.72 3.03
N ASP A 11 -2.36 15.43 3.99
CA ASP A 11 -0.91 15.53 3.93
C ASP A 11 -0.17 14.19 4.07
N GLU A 12 -0.87 13.07 3.99
CA GLU A 12 -0.26 11.76 4.06
C GLU A 12 -0.83 10.80 3.01
N THR A 13 0.04 10.02 2.40
CA THR A 13 -0.33 8.86 1.59
C THR A 13 0.00 7.62 2.39
N ALA A 14 -1.00 6.79 2.68
CA ALA A 14 -0.82 5.59 3.47
C ALA A 14 -1.44 4.37 2.79
N LEU A 15 -0.74 3.26 2.82
CA LEU A 15 -1.22 1.98 2.34
C LEU A 15 -0.99 0.90 3.39
N ALA A 16 -1.94 0.00 3.52
CA ALA A 16 -1.83 -1.14 4.41
C ALA A 16 -2.39 -2.39 3.75
N ILE A 17 -1.78 -3.53 4.04
CA ILE A 17 -2.32 -4.84 3.69
C ILE A 17 -2.66 -5.57 4.97
N LEU A 18 -3.91 -5.98 5.09
CA LEU A 18 -4.46 -6.64 6.25
C LEU A 18 -4.85 -8.07 5.89
N ASN A 19 -4.64 -8.99 6.80
CA ASN A 19 -5.22 -10.33 6.74
C ASN A 19 -6.33 -10.44 7.78
N VAL A 20 -7.54 -10.69 7.33
CA VAL A 20 -8.72 -10.80 8.17
C VAL A 20 -9.21 -12.24 8.17
N LYS A 21 -9.30 -12.83 9.36
CA LYS A 21 -9.84 -14.17 9.59
C LYS A 21 -11.07 -14.09 10.50
N GLY A 22 -11.97 -15.07 10.37
CA GLY A 22 -13.21 -15.11 11.12
C GLY A 22 -14.35 -14.32 10.48
N GLY A 23 -15.52 -14.34 11.10
CA GLY A 23 -16.71 -13.64 10.62
C GLY A 23 -16.84 -12.23 11.21
N PHE A 24 -17.88 -11.52 10.81
CA PHE A 24 -18.17 -10.17 11.29
C PHE A 24 -18.36 -10.07 12.82
N LYS A 25 -18.75 -11.17 13.48
CA LYS A 25 -19.00 -11.19 14.92
C LYS A 25 -17.73 -11.27 15.76
N ASN A 26 -16.65 -11.86 15.22
CA ASN A 26 -15.40 -12.04 15.93
C ASN A 26 -14.21 -12.06 14.96
N PRO A 27 -13.91 -10.91 14.30
CA PRO A 27 -12.83 -10.84 13.35
C PRO A 27 -11.46 -10.83 14.03
N SER A 28 -10.51 -11.55 13.46
CA SER A 28 -9.09 -11.44 13.81
C SER A 28 -8.37 -10.72 12.67
N ILE A 29 -7.75 -9.59 12.97
CA ILE A 29 -7.08 -8.72 11.99
C ILE A 29 -5.58 -8.71 12.27
N THR A 30 -4.79 -9.08 11.25
CA THR A 30 -3.34 -8.99 11.29
C THR A 30 -2.87 -8.00 10.24
N THR A 31 -2.07 -7.02 10.64
CA THR A 31 -1.43 -6.09 9.69
C THR A 31 -0.21 -6.76 9.09
N MET A 32 -0.25 -7.01 7.79
CA MET A 32 0.85 -7.63 7.04
C MET A 32 1.88 -6.60 6.60
N SER A 33 1.42 -5.41 6.25
CA SER A 33 2.29 -4.30 5.84
C SER A 33 1.56 -2.98 6.05
N HIS A 34 2.29 -1.95 6.45
CA HIS A 34 1.77 -0.60 6.58
C HIS A 34 2.88 0.39 6.24
N GLN A 35 2.64 1.23 5.25
CA GLN A 35 3.58 2.24 4.78
C GLN A 35 2.91 3.61 4.70
N VAL A 36 3.63 4.64 5.12
CA VAL A 36 3.14 6.03 5.11
C VAL A 36 4.20 6.93 4.47
N ALA A 37 3.78 7.78 3.55
CA ALA A 37 4.57 8.89 3.04
C ALA A 37 3.94 10.19 3.51
N SER A 38 4.61 10.90 4.42
CA SER A 38 4.12 12.15 5.00
C SER A 38 4.57 13.35 4.18
N GLN A 39 3.67 14.31 4.00
CA GLN A 39 3.93 15.59 3.37
C GLN A 39 3.99 16.76 4.41
N ILE A 40 3.98 16.43 5.70
CA ILE A 40 3.86 17.43 6.78
C ILE A 40 4.95 18.48 6.66
N ALA A 41 6.20 18.09 6.47
CA ALA A 41 7.33 19.00 6.33
C ALA A 41 7.18 19.94 5.13
N LEU A 42 6.64 19.45 4.01
CA LEU A 42 6.41 20.23 2.81
C LEU A 42 5.32 21.29 3.02
N HIS A 43 4.20 20.89 3.61
CA HIS A 43 3.06 21.80 3.85
C HIS A 43 3.31 22.81 4.96
N THR A 44 4.16 22.49 5.92
CA THR A 44 4.53 23.41 7.03
C THR A 44 5.13 24.71 6.50
N GLN A 45 5.86 24.68 5.40
CA GLN A 45 6.44 25.87 4.74
C GLN A 45 5.37 26.86 4.27
N TYR A 46 4.15 26.38 4.05
CA TYR A 46 3.01 27.17 3.57
C TYR A 46 1.96 27.44 4.66
N GLY A 47 2.28 27.13 5.92
CA GLY A 47 1.40 27.35 7.06
C GLY A 47 0.23 26.37 7.19
N GLY A 48 0.25 25.27 6.46
CA GLY A 48 -0.80 24.23 6.48
C GLY A 48 -0.94 23.51 5.15
N VAL A 49 -1.94 22.63 5.05
CA VAL A 49 -2.16 21.83 3.84
C VAL A 49 -2.51 22.70 2.63
N PHE A 50 -1.75 22.57 1.57
CA PHE A 50 -2.00 23.19 0.28
C PHE A 50 -2.59 22.15 -0.68
N PRO A 51 -3.91 22.20 -1.01
CA PRO A 51 -4.60 21.08 -1.67
C PRO A 51 -4.03 20.67 -3.02
N MET A 52 -3.63 21.61 -3.87
CA MET A 52 -3.05 21.29 -5.18
C MET A 52 -1.71 20.57 -5.07
N MET A 53 -0.90 20.97 -4.11
CA MET A 53 0.37 20.31 -3.82
C MET A 53 0.14 18.91 -3.22
N ALA A 54 -0.82 18.79 -2.31
CA ALA A 54 -1.21 17.52 -1.72
C ALA A 54 -1.63 16.52 -2.81
N LYS A 55 -2.49 16.93 -3.74
CA LYS A 55 -2.91 16.11 -4.87
C LYS A 55 -1.73 15.60 -5.70
N ARG A 56 -0.80 16.47 -6.02
CA ARG A 56 0.40 16.11 -6.80
C ARG A 56 1.30 15.15 -6.05
N GLU A 57 1.52 15.38 -4.76
CA GLU A 57 2.36 14.51 -3.94
C GLU A 57 1.72 13.14 -3.70
N HIS A 58 0.41 13.05 -3.52
CA HIS A 58 -0.29 11.77 -3.47
C HIS A 58 -0.10 10.97 -4.75
N ALA A 59 -0.27 11.58 -5.90
CA ALA A 59 -0.06 10.93 -7.20
C ALA A 59 1.40 10.46 -7.37
N ARG A 60 2.37 11.25 -6.90
CA ARG A 60 3.80 10.93 -6.96
C ARG A 60 4.17 9.76 -6.03
N ASN A 61 3.57 9.72 -4.86
CA ASN A 61 3.97 8.80 -3.79
C ASN A 61 3.25 7.45 -3.85
N ILE A 62 2.06 7.39 -4.47
CA ILE A 62 1.20 6.20 -4.38
C ILE A 62 1.84 4.94 -4.95
N ILE A 63 2.49 5.00 -6.10
CA ILE A 63 3.07 3.83 -6.75
C ILE A 63 4.34 3.33 -6.04
N PRO A 64 5.33 4.17 -5.72
CA PRO A 64 6.47 3.73 -4.91
C PRO A 64 6.05 3.12 -3.57
N LEU A 65 5.06 3.74 -2.93
CA LEU A 65 4.54 3.28 -1.65
C LEU A 65 3.80 1.95 -1.78
N PHE A 66 3.02 1.78 -2.84
CA PHE A 66 2.32 0.53 -3.16
C PHE A 66 3.32 -0.62 -3.37
N LYS A 67 4.36 -0.39 -4.16
CA LYS A 67 5.43 -1.38 -4.36
C LYS A 67 6.09 -1.77 -3.05
N LYS A 68 6.44 -0.80 -2.22
CA LYS A 68 7.04 -1.04 -0.90
C LYS A 68 6.12 -1.82 0.03
N THR A 69 4.83 -1.50 0.01
CA THR A 69 3.81 -2.20 0.80
C THR A 69 3.69 -3.66 0.39
N LEU A 70 3.70 -3.93 -0.91
CA LEU A 70 3.68 -5.30 -1.45
C LEU A 70 4.95 -6.07 -1.10
N GLU A 71 6.12 -5.48 -1.26
CA GLU A 71 7.41 -6.10 -0.93
C GLU A 71 7.44 -6.53 0.54
N GLN A 72 7.05 -5.66 1.44
CA GLN A 72 6.99 -5.95 2.87
C GLN A 72 6.01 -7.09 3.17
N SER A 73 4.83 -7.06 2.55
CA SER A 73 3.82 -8.11 2.69
C SER A 73 4.34 -9.46 2.18
N PHE A 74 5.08 -9.49 1.05
CA PHE A 74 5.67 -10.71 0.52
C PHE A 74 6.81 -11.25 1.38
N LEU A 75 7.62 -10.39 1.98
CA LEU A 75 8.65 -10.82 2.92
C LEU A 75 8.03 -11.51 4.14
N ASP A 76 6.94 -10.97 4.66
CA ASP A 76 6.20 -11.60 5.75
C ASP A 76 5.59 -12.94 5.33
N ILE A 77 5.03 -13.01 4.11
CA ILE A 77 4.52 -14.26 3.53
C ILE A 77 5.66 -15.27 3.33
N LYS A 78 6.84 -14.85 2.88
CA LYS A 78 7.99 -15.73 2.73
C LYS A 78 8.49 -16.27 4.06
N GLN A 79 8.43 -15.50 5.12
CA GLN A 79 8.73 -15.98 6.47
C GLN A 79 7.72 -17.03 6.94
N ILE A 80 6.43 -16.82 6.60
CA ILE A 80 5.36 -17.78 6.89
C ILE A 80 5.44 -19.00 5.95
N ASN A 81 5.80 -18.79 4.68
CA ASN A 81 5.84 -19.82 3.61
C ASN A 81 7.21 -20.49 3.44
N LYS A 82 8.18 -20.28 4.33
CA LYS A 82 9.29 -21.25 4.41
C LYS A 82 8.79 -22.68 4.67
N GLU A 83 7.52 -22.81 5.05
CA GLU A 83 6.82 -24.09 5.20
C GLU A 83 5.88 -24.42 4.04
N GLN A 84 5.54 -23.49 3.15
CA GLN A 84 4.67 -23.72 1.98
C GLN A 84 5.17 -22.96 0.75
N LYS A 85 5.27 -23.63 -0.39
CA LYS A 85 5.75 -23.07 -1.67
C LYS A 85 4.91 -21.84 -2.08
N GLY A 86 5.57 -20.70 -2.35
CA GLY A 86 4.94 -19.46 -2.75
C GLY A 86 4.11 -19.58 -4.04
N ASP A 87 3.03 -18.80 -4.14
CA ASP A 87 2.14 -18.78 -5.30
C ASP A 87 2.65 -17.80 -6.38
N PRO A 88 3.15 -18.30 -7.54
CA PRO A 88 3.61 -17.44 -8.64
C PRO A 88 2.47 -16.69 -9.34
N LYS A 89 1.21 -17.07 -9.14
CA LYS A 89 0.05 -16.45 -9.79
C LYS A 89 -0.17 -15.00 -9.37
N LEU A 90 0.14 -14.64 -8.12
CA LEU A 90 -0.06 -13.30 -7.61
C LEU A 90 0.90 -12.29 -8.26
N ASN A 91 2.19 -12.64 -8.38
CA ASN A 91 3.17 -11.80 -9.06
C ASN A 91 2.81 -11.57 -10.53
N LYS A 92 2.31 -12.60 -11.20
CA LYS A 92 1.84 -12.51 -12.58
C LYS A 92 0.66 -11.56 -12.70
N LYS A 93 -0.34 -11.63 -11.80
CA LYS A 93 -1.49 -10.72 -11.78
C LYS A 93 -1.09 -9.27 -11.54
N ILE A 94 -0.16 -9.01 -10.63
CA ILE A 94 0.35 -7.66 -10.37
C ILE A 94 1.06 -7.11 -11.59
N THR A 95 1.91 -7.90 -12.24
CA THR A 95 2.60 -7.53 -13.47
C THR A 95 1.62 -7.23 -14.59
N GLU A 96 0.57 -8.05 -14.75
CA GLU A 96 -0.48 -7.84 -15.75
C GLU A 96 -1.27 -6.55 -15.49
N ILE A 97 -1.61 -6.25 -14.24
CA ILE A 97 -2.31 -5.02 -13.86
C ILE A 97 -1.44 -3.79 -14.16
N LEU A 98 -0.18 -3.81 -13.78
CA LEU A 98 0.76 -2.72 -14.04
C LEU A 98 1.02 -2.53 -15.55
N ALA A 99 1.02 -3.60 -16.34
CA ALA A 99 1.17 -3.54 -17.79
C ALA A 99 -0.04 -2.92 -18.48
N ARG A 100 -1.25 -3.05 -17.91
CA ARG A 100 -2.48 -2.43 -18.45
C ARG A 100 -2.55 -0.94 -18.18
N GLU A 101 -1.87 -0.47 -17.15
CA GLU A 101 -1.90 0.92 -16.71
C GLU A 101 -0.48 1.48 -16.72
N PRO A 102 0.11 1.75 -17.91
CA PRO A 102 1.51 2.20 -17.98
C PRO A 102 1.74 3.54 -17.28
N GLU A 103 0.70 4.35 -17.09
CA GLU A 103 0.77 5.60 -16.31
C GLU A 103 1.10 5.37 -14.84
N LEU A 104 0.81 4.19 -14.30
CA LEU A 104 1.15 3.81 -12.93
C LEU A 104 2.63 3.43 -12.76
N LEU A 105 3.35 3.26 -13.87
CA LEU A 105 4.78 2.91 -13.88
C LEU A 105 5.71 4.13 -13.97
N GLU A 106 5.17 5.29 -14.27
CA GLU A 106 5.92 6.56 -14.31
C GLU A 106 6.06 7.15 -12.88
#